data_ef822c1b2838520c649237323f908f3d
#
_entry.id   ef822c1b2838520c649237323f908f3d
#
_cell.length_a   1.000
_cell.length_b   1.000
_cell.length_c   1.000
_cell.angle_alpha   90.00
_cell.angle_beta   90.00
_cell.angle_gamma   90.00
#
_symmetry.space_group_name_H-M   'P 1'
#
loop_
_entity.id
_entity.type
_entity.pdbx_description
1 polymer ?
#
loop_
_entity_poly.entity_id
_entity_poly.type
_entity_poly.pdbx_seq_one_letter_code
_entity_poly.pdbx_strand_id
1 'polypeptide(L)'
;CEEHPDVVIFCTSILSLESTMYNFPFQRLKRNTLFCDVLSVKSFPKQLFQQILPSHFDILCLHPMFGPDSGKDSWQDLPLVYDKVRIGVDDSRAERCASLLRFFELQGCRMVEMSCEEHDRQAASSQFITHTVGRMLGTMELAETTISTKGFDSLMSLVDNTYHDSFDLYYGLFIYNENASAELA
;
A
#
# COMPACT_ATOMS: atom_id res chain seq x y z
N CYS A 1 4.52 7.60 21.52
CA CYS A 1 3.65 6.83 22.44
C CYS A 1 3.17 7.64 23.66
N GLU A 2 3.80 8.76 23.97
CA GLU A 2 3.38 9.68 25.06
C GLU A 2 2.03 10.35 24.76
N GLU A 3 1.73 10.59 23.48
CA GLU A 3 0.46 11.17 23.01
C GLU A 3 -0.71 10.19 23.01
N HIS A 4 -0.47 8.92 23.31
CA HIS A 4 -1.49 7.87 23.29
C HIS A 4 -2.42 7.91 22.07
N PRO A 5 -1.89 7.78 20.84
CA PRO A 5 -2.66 7.92 19.62
C PRO A 5 -3.81 6.89 19.53
N ASP A 6 -4.90 7.30 18.89
CA ASP A 6 -6.01 6.40 18.60
C ASP A 6 -5.73 5.52 17.38
N VAL A 7 -4.89 6.01 16.45
CA VAL A 7 -4.51 5.34 15.21
C VAL A 7 -3.00 5.40 15.04
N VAL A 8 -2.38 4.31 14.64
CA VAL A 8 -0.97 4.22 14.23
C VAL A 8 -0.93 3.69 12.80
N ILE A 9 -0.32 4.46 11.89
CA ILE A 9 -0.18 4.08 10.48
C ILE A 9 1.29 3.83 10.18
N PHE A 10 1.62 2.62 9.73
CA PHE A 10 2.95 2.27 9.26
C PHE A 10 3.10 2.69 7.79
N CYS A 11 3.94 3.70 7.57
CA CYS A 11 4.33 4.21 6.25
C CYS A 11 5.79 3.85 5.97
N THR A 12 6.17 2.62 6.29
CA THR A 12 7.54 2.11 6.10
C THR A 12 7.71 1.49 4.71
N SER A 13 8.95 1.20 4.32
CA SER A 13 9.16 0.29 3.19
C SER A 13 8.66 -1.12 3.53
N ILE A 14 8.33 -1.92 2.51
CA ILE A 14 7.91 -3.32 2.69
C ILE A 14 9.00 -4.09 3.46
N LEU A 15 10.27 -3.90 3.08
CA LEU A 15 11.42 -4.59 3.65
C LEU A 15 11.69 -4.23 5.12
N SER A 16 11.32 -3.04 5.56
CA SER A 16 11.60 -2.56 6.92
C SER A 16 10.45 -2.75 7.91
N LEU A 17 9.25 -3.14 7.44
CA LEU A 17 8.08 -3.28 8.29
C LEU A 17 8.32 -4.22 9.46
N GLU A 18 8.82 -5.42 9.19
CA GLU A 18 9.04 -6.45 10.21
C GLU A 18 9.98 -5.97 11.33
N SER A 19 11.15 -5.43 10.96
CA SER A 19 12.10 -4.90 11.94
C SER A 19 11.54 -3.71 12.71
N THR A 20 10.75 -2.85 12.07
CA THR A 20 10.06 -1.73 12.71
C THR A 20 9.05 -2.23 13.73
N MET A 21 8.25 -3.24 13.38
CA MET A 21 7.25 -3.83 14.26
C MET A 21 7.88 -4.46 15.50
N TYR A 22 8.96 -5.26 15.36
CA TYR A 22 9.63 -5.87 16.51
C TYR A 22 10.22 -4.87 17.48
N ASN A 23 10.60 -3.68 17.01
CA ASN A 23 11.16 -2.62 17.86
C ASN A 23 10.11 -1.60 18.35
N PHE A 24 8.85 -1.76 17.97
CA PHE A 24 7.80 -0.79 18.29
C PHE A 24 7.27 -1.00 19.73
N PRO A 25 7.15 0.06 20.56
CA PRO A 25 6.77 -0.06 21.97
C PRO A 25 5.24 -0.16 22.16
N PHE A 26 4.62 -1.24 21.70
CA PHE A 26 3.16 -1.47 21.77
C PHE A 26 2.59 -1.33 23.18
N GLN A 27 3.33 -1.74 24.19
CA GLN A 27 2.90 -1.71 25.61
C GLN A 27 2.64 -0.28 26.14
N ARG A 28 3.10 0.74 25.40
CA ARG A 28 2.87 2.15 25.76
C ARG A 28 1.62 2.75 25.12
N LEU A 29 0.89 1.97 24.34
CA LEU A 29 -0.30 2.45 23.64
C LEU A 29 -1.60 2.11 24.40
N LYS A 30 -2.67 2.79 24.03
CA LYS A 30 -4.03 2.42 24.44
C LYS A 30 -4.34 1.02 23.92
N ARG A 31 -5.01 0.19 24.74
CA ARG A 31 -5.37 -1.18 24.37
C ARG A 31 -6.28 -1.31 23.14
N ASN A 32 -6.97 -0.25 22.78
CA ASN A 32 -7.89 -0.22 21.64
C ASN A 32 -7.35 0.60 20.47
N THR A 33 -6.03 0.88 20.39
CA THR A 33 -5.42 1.58 19.26
C THR A 33 -5.65 0.80 17.97
N LEU A 34 -6.01 1.50 16.89
CA LEU A 34 -6.13 0.96 15.53
C LEU A 34 -4.76 1.00 14.86
N PHE A 35 -4.29 -0.15 14.39
CA PHE A 35 -3.07 -0.27 13.61
C PHE A 35 -3.40 -0.38 12.12
N CYS A 36 -2.74 0.45 11.33
CA CYS A 36 -2.87 0.45 9.87
C CYS A 36 -1.49 0.36 9.22
N ASP A 37 -1.47 -0.12 7.99
CA ASP A 37 -0.35 0.04 7.07
C ASP A 37 -0.84 0.69 5.76
N VAL A 38 0.08 1.21 4.97
CA VAL A 38 -0.17 1.75 3.62
C VAL A 38 0.78 1.16 2.58
N LEU A 39 1.27 -0.05 2.84
CA LEU A 39 2.22 -0.73 1.98
C LEU A 39 1.56 -1.21 0.67
N SER A 40 2.40 -1.44 -0.34
CA SER A 40 1.94 -1.88 -1.67
C SER A 40 1.67 -3.38 -1.77
N VAL A 41 1.95 -4.16 -0.74
CA VAL A 41 1.52 -5.56 -0.55
C VAL A 41 0.65 -5.65 0.68
N LYS A 42 -0.30 -6.58 0.74
CA LYS A 42 -1.29 -6.61 1.84
C LYS A 42 -1.27 -7.90 2.67
N SER A 43 -1.06 -9.07 2.05
CA SER A 43 -1.06 -10.35 2.79
C SER A 43 0.08 -10.41 3.81
N PHE A 44 1.26 -9.92 3.45
CA PHE A 44 2.42 -9.90 4.34
C PHE A 44 2.19 -9.01 5.60
N PRO A 45 1.85 -7.72 5.48
CA PRO A 45 1.58 -6.91 6.67
C PRO A 45 0.40 -7.42 7.50
N LYS A 46 -0.66 -7.94 6.88
CA LYS A 46 -1.78 -8.59 7.57
C LYS A 46 -1.30 -9.73 8.47
N GLN A 47 -0.53 -10.67 7.92
CA GLN A 47 0.01 -11.82 8.66
C GLN A 47 0.92 -11.35 9.80
N LEU A 48 1.82 -10.42 9.53
CA LEU A 48 2.74 -9.88 10.52
C LEU A 48 2.00 -9.17 11.66
N PHE A 49 0.98 -8.35 11.35
CA PHE A 49 0.16 -7.69 12.36
C PHE A 49 -0.61 -8.69 13.21
N GLN A 50 -1.20 -9.72 12.60
CA GLN A 50 -1.92 -10.76 13.33
C GLN A 50 -1.00 -11.57 14.25
N GLN A 51 0.25 -11.77 13.85
CA GLN A 51 1.27 -12.51 14.63
C GLN A 51 1.80 -11.69 15.80
N ILE A 52 2.08 -10.40 15.61
CA ILE A 52 2.79 -9.56 16.60
C ILE A 52 1.81 -8.83 17.51
N LEU A 53 0.68 -8.32 16.96
CA LEU A 53 -0.24 -7.48 17.72
C LEU A 53 -1.17 -8.28 18.62
N PRO A 54 -1.15 -8.03 19.95
CA PRO A 54 -2.15 -8.57 20.87
C PRO A 54 -3.59 -8.38 20.36
N SER A 55 -4.48 -9.31 20.75
CA SER A 55 -5.87 -9.37 20.25
C SER A 55 -6.73 -8.15 20.60
N HIS A 56 -6.29 -7.33 21.55
CA HIS A 56 -7.00 -6.12 21.94
C HIS A 56 -6.74 -4.92 21.01
N PHE A 57 -5.78 -4.98 20.12
CA PHE A 57 -5.56 -3.96 19.07
C PHE A 57 -6.38 -4.26 17.83
N ASP A 58 -6.83 -3.21 17.15
CA ASP A 58 -7.50 -3.29 15.86
C ASP A 58 -6.51 -3.30 14.71
N ILE A 59 -6.89 -3.89 13.58
CA ILE A 59 -6.07 -3.99 12.37
C ILE A 59 -6.91 -3.60 11.16
N LEU A 60 -6.45 -2.58 10.43
CA LEU A 60 -6.99 -2.14 9.15
C LEU A 60 -5.84 -2.04 8.15
N CYS A 61 -5.82 -2.90 7.14
CA CYS A 61 -4.84 -2.80 6.06
C CYS A 61 -5.34 -1.83 4.99
N LEU A 62 -4.49 -0.89 4.57
CA LEU A 62 -4.78 0.14 3.57
C LEU A 62 -3.76 0.08 2.44
N HIS A 63 -4.18 0.44 1.23
CA HIS A 63 -3.28 0.74 0.14
C HIS A 63 -3.85 1.87 -0.72
N PRO A 64 -3.34 3.10 -0.57
CA PRO A 64 -3.55 4.15 -1.56
C PRO A 64 -2.89 3.70 -2.87
N MET A 65 -3.69 3.44 -3.91
CA MET A 65 -3.19 2.97 -5.22
C MET A 65 -2.63 4.15 -6.04
N PHE A 66 -1.94 5.06 -5.36
CA PHE A 66 -1.33 6.24 -5.94
C PHE A 66 -0.06 6.63 -5.17
N GLY A 67 0.95 7.04 -5.91
CA GLY A 67 2.20 7.54 -5.35
C GLY A 67 2.17 9.07 -5.14
N PRO A 68 3.30 9.64 -4.69
CA PRO A 68 3.40 11.07 -4.42
C PRO A 68 3.14 11.94 -5.67
N ASP A 69 3.48 11.47 -6.85
CA ASP A 69 3.25 12.22 -8.09
C ASP A 69 1.78 12.20 -8.50
N SER A 70 1.14 11.03 -8.48
CA SER A 70 -0.28 10.89 -8.83
C SER A 70 -1.22 11.54 -7.82
N GLY A 71 -0.84 11.55 -6.54
CA GLY A 71 -1.63 12.13 -5.45
C GLY A 71 -1.26 13.57 -5.09
N LYS A 72 -0.38 14.22 -5.85
CA LYS A 72 0.21 15.52 -5.51
C LYS A 72 -0.82 16.65 -5.40
N ASP A 73 -1.72 16.74 -6.35
CA ASP A 73 -2.65 17.86 -6.47
C ASP A 73 -4.04 17.53 -5.91
N SER A 74 -4.47 16.28 -6.02
CA SER A 74 -5.79 15.83 -5.55
C SER A 74 -5.82 14.30 -5.41
N TRP A 75 -6.66 13.83 -4.47
CA TRP A 75 -6.98 12.40 -4.34
C TRP A 75 -8.33 12.03 -4.97
N GLN A 76 -8.94 12.98 -5.66
CA GLN A 76 -10.25 12.79 -6.30
C GLN A 76 -10.25 11.60 -7.26
N ASP A 77 -11.14 10.63 -7.04
CA ASP A 77 -11.32 9.38 -7.79
C ASP A 77 -10.13 8.42 -7.77
N LEU A 78 -9.03 8.73 -7.05
CA LEU A 78 -7.93 7.79 -6.88
C LEU A 78 -8.33 6.65 -5.96
N PRO A 79 -8.03 5.38 -6.32
CA PRO A 79 -8.48 4.25 -5.53
C PRO A 79 -7.68 4.11 -4.23
N LEU A 80 -8.40 3.86 -3.13
CA LEU A 80 -7.85 3.43 -1.85
C LEU A 80 -8.46 2.09 -1.51
N VAL A 81 -7.62 1.05 -1.51
CA VAL A 81 -8.02 -0.30 -1.11
C VAL A 81 -7.92 -0.43 0.40
N TYR A 82 -8.87 -1.15 1.02
CA TYR A 82 -8.83 -1.44 2.45
C TYR A 82 -9.42 -2.81 2.80
N ASP A 83 -8.87 -3.41 3.87
CA ASP A 83 -9.34 -4.66 4.49
C ASP A 83 -9.46 -4.46 6.02
N LYS A 84 -10.66 -4.64 6.56
CA LYS A 84 -10.95 -4.59 8.00
C LYS A 84 -10.58 -5.93 8.65
N VAL A 85 -9.29 -6.18 8.80
CA VAL A 85 -8.73 -7.50 9.21
C VAL A 85 -9.19 -7.90 10.62
N ARG A 86 -9.19 -6.96 11.55
CA ARG A 86 -9.62 -7.18 12.93
C ARG A 86 -10.10 -5.87 13.54
N ILE A 87 -11.41 -5.71 13.67
CA ILE A 87 -12.04 -4.56 14.32
C ILE A 87 -12.87 -5.07 15.48
N GLY A 88 -12.67 -4.50 16.66
CA GLY A 88 -13.45 -4.87 17.83
C GLY A 88 -14.93 -4.52 17.70
N VAL A 89 -15.74 -5.29 18.39
CA VAL A 89 -17.22 -5.22 18.29
C VAL A 89 -17.84 -4.05 19.07
N ASP A 90 -17.05 -3.35 19.89
CA ASP A 90 -17.56 -2.18 20.61
C ASP A 90 -17.67 -0.95 19.71
N ASP A 91 -18.70 -0.11 19.96
CA ASP A 91 -19.04 1.03 19.10
C ASP A 91 -17.86 2.01 18.94
N SER A 92 -17.04 2.22 19.96
CA SER A 92 -15.93 3.17 19.92
C SER A 92 -14.82 2.72 18.98
N ARG A 93 -14.57 1.42 18.84
CA ARG A 93 -13.56 0.83 17.95
C ARG A 93 -14.06 0.84 16.52
N ALA A 94 -15.32 0.44 16.32
CA ALA A 94 -15.97 0.51 15.02
C ALA A 94 -16.01 1.95 14.48
N GLU A 95 -16.39 2.92 15.32
CA GLU A 95 -16.44 4.34 14.99
C GLU A 95 -15.05 4.91 14.62
N ARG A 96 -14.00 4.52 15.32
CA ARG A 96 -12.62 4.94 14.98
C ARG A 96 -12.20 4.46 13.60
N CYS A 97 -12.47 3.20 13.28
CA CYS A 97 -12.20 2.65 11.96
C CYS A 97 -13.02 3.38 10.88
N ALA A 98 -14.31 3.57 11.12
CA ALA A 98 -15.20 4.29 10.19
C ALA A 98 -14.75 5.75 9.99
N SER A 99 -14.35 6.44 11.06
CA SER A 99 -13.87 7.83 10.99
C SER A 99 -12.59 7.96 10.15
N LEU A 100 -11.65 7.00 10.27
CA LEU A 100 -10.44 7.00 9.43
C LEU A 100 -10.78 6.77 7.96
N LEU A 101 -11.64 5.78 7.66
CA LEU A 101 -12.06 5.53 6.27
C LEU A 101 -12.81 6.73 5.69
N ARG A 102 -13.70 7.35 6.48
CA ARG A 102 -14.41 8.56 6.07
C ARG A 102 -13.49 9.74 5.78
N PHE A 103 -12.36 9.86 6.48
CA PHE A 103 -11.36 10.89 6.16
C PHE A 103 -10.88 10.75 4.71
N PHE A 104 -10.52 9.55 4.27
CA PHE A 104 -10.08 9.32 2.89
C PHE A 104 -11.21 9.52 1.87
N GLU A 105 -12.42 9.10 2.20
CA GLU A 105 -13.61 9.33 1.38
C GLU A 105 -13.87 10.84 1.19
N LEU A 106 -13.76 11.63 2.26
CA LEU A 106 -13.92 13.10 2.20
C LEU A 106 -12.80 13.80 1.43
N GLN A 107 -11.61 13.20 1.32
CA GLN A 107 -10.54 13.67 0.43
C GLN A 107 -10.79 13.31 -1.05
N GLY A 108 -11.88 12.62 -1.35
CA GLY A 108 -12.29 12.24 -2.69
C GLY A 108 -11.79 10.88 -3.16
N CYS A 109 -11.14 10.09 -2.30
CA CYS A 109 -10.71 8.75 -2.68
C CYS A 109 -11.87 7.85 -3.06
N ARG A 110 -11.69 7.05 -4.11
CA ARG A 110 -12.60 5.96 -4.45
C ARG A 110 -12.30 4.77 -3.56
N MET A 111 -13.16 4.57 -2.57
CA MET A 111 -12.99 3.52 -1.55
C MET A 111 -13.29 2.14 -2.11
N VAL A 112 -12.35 1.18 -1.94
CA VAL A 112 -12.46 -0.19 -2.46
C VAL A 112 -12.22 -1.18 -1.33
N GLU A 113 -13.28 -1.82 -0.84
CA GLU A 113 -13.18 -2.88 0.18
C GLU A 113 -12.88 -4.22 -0.50
N MET A 114 -11.76 -4.85 -0.13
CA MET A 114 -11.43 -6.22 -0.56
C MET A 114 -10.46 -6.87 0.42
N SER A 115 -10.37 -8.19 0.41
CA SER A 115 -9.39 -8.89 1.25
C SER A 115 -7.95 -8.61 0.81
N CYS A 116 -7.01 -8.71 1.75
CA CYS A 116 -5.58 -8.56 1.46
C CYS A 116 -5.10 -9.56 0.39
N GLU A 117 -5.61 -10.78 0.40
CA GLU A 117 -5.27 -11.83 -0.57
C GLU A 117 -5.77 -11.48 -1.97
N GLU A 118 -6.99 -10.98 -2.08
CA GLU A 118 -7.55 -10.54 -3.37
C GLU A 118 -6.82 -9.31 -3.90
N HIS A 119 -6.47 -8.37 -3.01
CA HIS A 119 -5.62 -7.24 -3.37
C HIS A 119 -4.31 -7.71 -4.00
N ASP A 120 -3.58 -8.60 -3.32
CA ASP A 120 -2.26 -9.05 -3.80
C ASP A 120 -2.36 -9.81 -5.11
N ARG A 121 -3.43 -10.60 -5.32
CA ARG A 121 -3.69 -11.26 -6.58
C ARG A 121 -3.88 -10.26 -7.73
N GLN A 122 -4.69 -9.20 -7.52
CA GLN A 122 -4.92 -8.16 -8.52
C GLN A 122 -3.68 -7.27 -8.71
N ALA A 123 -2.96 -6.94 -7.65
CA ALA A 123 -1.76 -6.12 -7.71
C ALA A 123 -0.61 -6.82 -8.46
N ALA A 124 -0.52 -8.16 -8.38
CA ALA A 124 0.45 -8.92 -9.16
C ALA A 124 0.25 -8.74 -10.66
N SER A 125 -0.97 -8.89 -11.17
CA SER A 125 -1.28 -8.77 -12.59
C SER A 125 -1.41 -7.32 -13.09
N SER A 126 -1.35 -6.32 -12.22
CA SER A 126 -1.46 -4.91 -12.58
C SER A 126 -0.23 -4.11 -12.13
N GLN A 127 -0.16 -3.73 -10.85
CA GLN A 127 0.90 -2.87 -10.30
C GLN A 127 2.30 -3.48 -10.50
N PHE A 128 2.49 -4.76 -10.16
CA PHE A 128 3.80 -5.41 -10.30
C PHE A 128 4.24 -5.50 -11.76
N ILE A 129 3.33 -5.84 -12.70
CA ILE A 129 3.64 -5.83 -14.13
C ILE A 129 3.99 -4.42 -14.60
N THR A 130 3.26 -3.40 -14.16
CA THR A 130 3.55 -1.99 -14.47
C THR A 130 4.98 -1.61 -14.07
N HIS A 131 5.38 -1.92 -12.83
CA HIS A 131 6.76 -1.66 -12.36
C HIS A 131 7.81 -2.49 -13.11
N THR A 132 7.50 -3.76 -13.44
CA THR A 132 8.42 -4.62 -14.19
C THR A 132 8.68 -4.06 -15.59
N VAL A 133 7.61 -3.75 -16.34
CA VAL A 133 7.71 -3.22 -17.71
C VAL A 133 8.39 -1.86 -17.72
N GLY A 134 8.02 -0.96 -16.80
CA GLY A 134 8.63 0.36 -16.70
C GLY A 134 10.13 0.29 -16.41
N ARG A 135 10.56 -0.63 -15.52
CA ARG A 135 11.99 -0.87 -15.28
C ARG A 135 12.71 -1.45 -16.49
N MET A 136 12.11 -2.42 -17.18
CA MET A 136 12.68 -2.97 -18.42
C MET A 136 12.88 -1.89 -19.47
N LEU A 137 11.86 -1.07 -19.71
CA LEU A 137 11.92 0.02 -20.69
C LEU A 137 12.93 1.10 -20.26
N GLY A 138 12.99 1.44 -18.99
CA GLY A 138 13.95 2.41 -18.46
C GLY A 138 15.41 2.01 -18.65
N THR A 139 15.73 0.70 -18.60
CA THR A 139 17.09 0.21 -18.89
C THR A 139 17.49 0.30 -20.37
N MET A 140 16.53 0.53 -21.26
CA MET A 140 16.78 0.69 -22.70
C MET A 140 17.23 2.11 -23.08
N GLU A 141 17.20 3.05 -22.14
CA GLU A 141 17.59 4.45 -22.35
C GLU A 141 16.88 5.09 -23.56
N LEU A 142 15.58 4.79 -23.71
CA LEU A 142 14.76 5.28 -24.81
C LEU A 142 14.64 6.81 -24.75
N ALA A 143 14.67 7.46 -25.92
CA ALA A 143 14.51 8.91 -26.03
C ALA A 143 13.37 9.26 -26.99
N GLU A 144 12.66 10.33 -26.68
CA GLU A 144 11.66 10.90 -27.58
C GLU A 144 12.30 11.37 -28.88
N THR A 145 11.55 11.23 -29.97
CA THR A 145 11.94 11.66 -31.28
C THR A 145 10.91 12.55 -31.92
N THR A 146 11.26 13.27 -32.99
CA THR A 146 10.32 14.15 -33.72
C THR A 146 9.15 13.42 -34.38
N ILE A 147 9.23 12.07 -34.43
CA ILE A 147 8.19 11.20 -35.00
C ILE A 147 7.58 10.26 -33.97
N SER A 148 7.74 10.56 -32.68
CA SER A 148 7.14 9.76 -31.59
C SER A 148 5.62 9.65 -31.76
N THR A 149 5.10 8.48 -31.47
CA THR A 149 3.65 8.20 -31.52
C THR A 149 3.03 8.28 -30.13
N LYS A 150 1.71 8.46 -30.05
CA LYS A 150 1.01 8.41 -28.75
C LYS A 150 1.26 7.13 -27.95
N GLY A 151 1.43 5.99 -28.62
CA GLY A 151 1.80 4.73 -27.96
C GLY A 151 3.17 4.82 -27.31
N PHE A 152 4.15 5.42 -28.01
CA PHE A 152 5.49 5.63 -27.47
C PHE A 152 5.47 6.62 -26.30
N ASP A 153 4.71 7.71 -26.39
CA ASP A 153 4.55 8.69 -25.31
C ASP A 153 3.94 8.04 -24.06
N SER A 154 3.01 7.09 -24.23
CA SER A 154 2.44 6.32 -23.11
C SER A 154 3.48 5.41 -22.46
N LEU A 155 4.39 4.79 -23.23
CA LEU A 155 5.50 4.00 -22.69
C LEU A 155 6.49 4.88 -21.92
N MET A 156 6.82 6.06 -22.46
CA MET A 156 7.70 7.00 -21.74
C MET A 156 7.07 7.49 -20.44
N SER A 157 5.78 7.80 -20.44
CA SER A 157 5.05 8.14 -19.21
C SER A 157 5.05 7.00 -18.17
N LEU A 158 4.99 5.74 -18.62
CA LEU A 158 5.14 4.58 -17.75
C LEU A 158 6.53 4.52 -17.11
N VAL A 159 7.58 4.76 -17.91
CA VAL A 159 8.97 4.81 -17.41
C VAL A 159 9.10 5.91 -16.36
N ASP A 160 8.64 7.12 -16.65
CA ASP A 160 8.72 8.26 -15.74
C ASP A 160 8.05 7.97 -14.39
N ASN A 161 6.92 7.27 -14.40
CA ASN A 161 6.15 6.96 -13.20
C ASN A 161 6.70 5.77 -12.38
N THR A 162 7.60 4.95 -12.92
CA THR A 162 7.99 3.69 -12.26
C THR A 162 9.49 3.46 -12.17
N TYR A 163 10.28 3.94 -13.11
CA TYR A 163 11.71 3.66 -13.18
C TYR A 163 12.50 4.32 -12.04
N HIS A 164 12.06 5.49 -11.61
CA HIS A 164 12.69 6.27 -10.53
C HIS A 164 12.34 5.76 -9.12
N ASP A 165 11.35 4.90 -8.99
CA ASP A 165 11.06 4.23 -7.73
C ASP A 165 12.26 3.37 -7.27
N SER A 166 12.43 3.25 -5.95
CA SER A 166 13.54 2.48 -5.41
C SER A 166 13.49 1.01 -5.86
N PHE A 167 14.67 0.41 -6.04
CA PHE A 167 14.73 -1.04 -6.31
C PHE A 167 14.14 -1.86 -5.15
N ASP A 168 14.25 -1.36 -3.92
CA ASP A 168 13.68 -1.99 -2.73
C ASP A 168 12.16 -2.11 -2.80
N LEU A 169 11.47 -1.11 -3.37
CA LEU A 169 10.03 -1.20 -3.62
C LEU A 169 9.72 -2.34 -4.61
N TYR A 170 10.39 -2.35 -5.76
CA TYR A 170 10.20 -3.40 -6.76
C TYR A 170 10.51 -4.80 -6.20
N TYR A 171 11.62 -4.93 -5.48
CA TYR A 171 12.01 -6.17 -4.83
C TYR A 171 10.97 -6.61 -3.79
N GLY A 172 10.45 -5.66 -3.00
CA GLY A 172 9.38 -5.92 -2.05
C GLY A 172 8.08 -6.40 -2.71
N LEU A 173 7.67 -5.78 -3.83
CA LEU A 173 6.52 -6.20 -4.62
C LEU A 173 6.67 -7.64 -5.15
N PHE A 174 7.88 -8.04 -5.50
CA PHE A 174 8.15 -9.39 -6.00
C PHE A 174 8.18 -10.44 -4.89
N ILE A 175 8.95 -10.19 -3.82
CA ILE A 175 9.23 -11.20 -2.78
C ILE A 175 8.03 -11.38 -1.82
N TYR A 176 7.33 -10.30 -1.50
CA TYR A 176 6.24 -10.32 -0.50
C TYR A 176 4.83 -10.42 -1.12
N ASN A 177 4.73 -10.58 -2.45
CA ASN A 177 3.50 -10.96 -3.11
C ASN A 177 3.67 -12.33 -3.77
N GLU A 178 3.10 -13.37 -3.16
CA GLU A 178 3.22 -14.77 -3.62
C GLU A 178 2.72 -14.98 -5.07
N ASN A 179 1.85 -14.09 -5.58
CA ASN A 179 1.32 -14.19 -6.94
C ASN A 179 2.29 -13.59 -7.98
N ALA A 180 3.25 -12.74 -7.59
CA ALA A 180 4.08 -11.99 -8.52
C ALA A 180 4.98 -12.88 -9.41
N SER A 181 5.49 -13.99 -8.87
CA SER A 181 6.34 -14.91 -9.64
C SER A 181 5.59 -15.61 -10.77
N ALA A 182 4.29 -15.88 -10.60
CA ALA A 182 3.47 -16.51 -11.61
C ALA A 182 3.19 -15.59 -12.82
N GLU A 183 3.19 -14.27 -12.61
CA GLU A 183 2.97 -13.28 -13.66
C GLU A 183 4.20 -13.12 -14.59
N LEU A 184 5.38 -13.63 -14.21
CA LEU A 184 6.60 -13.58 -15.02
C LEU A 184 6.88 -14.90 -15.76
N ALA A 185 6.09 -15.94 -15.55
CA ALA A 185 6.27 -17.26 -16.15
C ALA A 185 5.56 -17.38 -17.49
#